data_1a882e0c4ca402137c04b0471866d63a
#
_entry.id   1a882e0c4ca402137c04b0471866d63a
#
_cell.length_a   1.000
_cell.length_b   1.000
_cell.length_c   1.000
_cell.angle_alpha   90.00
_cell.angle_beta   90.00
_cell.angle_gamma   90.00
#
_symmetry.space_group_name_H-M   'P 1'
#
loop_
_entity.id
_entity.type
_entity.pdbx_description
1 polymer ?
#
loop_
_entity_poly.entity_id
_entity_poly.type
_entity_poly.pdbx_seq_one_letter_code
_entity_poly.pdbx_strand_id
1 'polypeptide(L)'
;LSWTSPAFVFDDYDHWVRFMDTDLVQSWFDKAAAESGVVPLGNPTAVLRGPFRVIVSNKPIESLDDVSALKLRMHPNQLAIATWSHLGAEVITLPWTEVYQSVQKDIVQAVNSPIALVESMRFNEVAPHISRHNEYWQSIGFMMNADAYAALDEDAKAGLMKAYEEAGAFSREIMGQVADESIESMKAGGATYTELDTGPFVEKMKEFYSEMAAAGELPEGFL
;
A
#
# COMPACT_ATOMS: atom_id res chain seq x y z
N LEU A 1 12.43 4.54 2.73
CA LEU A 1 11.35 3.64 3.24
C LEU A 1 10.51 2.96 2.13
N SER A 2 10.78 3.17 0.83
CA SER A 2 10.00 2.53 -0.25
C SER A 2 10.04 0.99 -0.20
N TRP A 3 11.10 0.43 0.34
CA TRP A 3 11.33 -1.01 0.47
C TRP A 3 10.61 -1.67 1.67
N THR A 4 9.84 -0.94 2.45
CA THR A 4 8.99 -1.54 3.50
C THR A 4 7.75 -2.23 2.95
N SER A 5 7.43 -2.01 1.67
CA SER A 5 6.26 -2.57 1.00
C SER A 5 6.61 -2.97 -0.45
N PRO A 6 7.59 -3.87 -0.64
CA PRO A 6 7.90 -4.40 -1.96
C PRO A 6 6.73 -5.27 -2.45
N ALA A 7 6.40 -5.13 -3.75
CA ALA A 7 5.22 -5.75 -4.31
C ALA A 7 5.38 -7.26 -4.49
N PHE A 8 4.38 -8.04 -4.12
CA PHE A 8 4.29 -9.50 -4.34
C PHE A 8 5.45 -10.32 -3.75
N VAL A 9 6.04 -9.84 -2.63
CA VAL A 9 7.15 -10.53 -1.93
C VAL A 9 6.64 -11.38 -0.77
N PHE A 10 5.56 -10.93 -0.10
CA PHE A 10 5.08 -11.57 1.12
C PHE A 10 3.90 -12.48 0.86
N ASP A 11 3.92 -13.67 1.44
CA ASP A 11 2.86 -14.67 1.32
C ASP A 11 1.61 -14.24 2.11
N ASP A 12 1.82 -13.65 3.30
CA ASP A 12 0.77 -13.25 4.22
C ASP A 12 1.19 -12.04 5.09
N TYR A 13 0.24 -11.57 5.91
CA TYR A 13 0.47 -10.47 6.84
C TYR A 13 1.57 -10.77 7.85
N ASP A 14 1.60 -11.99 8.41
CA ASP A 14 2.60 -12.36 9.41
C ASP A 14 4.00 -12.43 8.82
N HIS A 15 4.13 -12.82 7.54
CA HIS A 15 5.40 -12.76 6.82
C HIS A 15 5.88 -11.30 6.68
N TRP A 16 5.00 -10.39 6.30
CA TRP A 16 5.34 -8.97 6.24
C TRP A 16 5.69 -8.38 7.61
N VAL A 17 4.99 -8.75 8.69
CA VAL A 17 5.31 -8.30 10.06
C VAL A 17 6.70 -8.77 10.46
N ARG A 18 7.05 -10.06 10.23
CA ARG A 18 8.41 -10.57 10.52
C ARG A 18 9.50 -9.79 9.78
N PHE A 19 9.24 -9.43 8.52
CA PHE A 19 10.16 -8.60 7.74
C PHE A 19 10.29 -7.19 8.36
N MET A 20 9.18 -6.56 8.72
CA MET A 20 9.16 -5.23 9.32
C MET A 20 9.89 -5.19 10.68
N ASP A 21 9.92 -6.29 11.41
CA ASP A 21 10.58 -6.41 12.72
C ASP A 21 12.09 -6.74 12.59
N THR A 22 12.64 -6.88 11.38
CA THR A 22 14.08 -7.12 11.19
C THR A 22 14.92 -5.90 11.54
N ASP A 23 16.15 -6.12 12.04
CA ASP A 23 17.13 -5.04 12.30
C ASP A 23 17.37 -4.17 11.06
N LEU A 24 17.33 -4.76 9.88
CA LEU A 24 17.46 -4.05 8.60
C LEU A 24 16.37 -2.97 8.45
N VAL A 25 15.10 -3.34 8.58
CA VAL A 25 13.98 -2.42 8.42
C VAL A 25 13.95 -1.40 9.55
N GLN A 26 14.22 -1.82 10.79
CA GLN A 26 14.32 -0.90 11.93
C GLN A 26 15.40 0.15 11.69
N SER A 27 16.58 -0.23 11.16
CA SER A 27 17.64 0.71 10.80
C SER A 27 17.21 1.77 9.78
N TRP A 28 16.31 1.41 8.84
CA TRP A 28 15.76 2.37 7.88
C TRP A 28 14.82 3.39 8.54
N PHE A 29 14.02 2.94 9.51
CA PHE A 29 13.16 3.84 10.29
C PHE A 29 13.97 4.78 11.17
N ASP A 30 14.98 4.27 11.87
CA ASP A 30 15.87 5.06 12.73
C ASP A 30 16.58 6.15 11.93
N LYS A 31 17.15 5.76 10.77
CA LYS A 31 17.78 6.71 9.86
C LYS A 31 16.80 7.78 9.37
N ALA A 32 15.62 7.39 8.91
CA ALA A 32 14.62 8.33 8.42
C ALA A 32 14.13 9.27 9.54
N ALA A 33 13.94 8.77 10.75
CA ALA A 33 13.57 9.54 11.92
C ALA A 33 14.65 10.58 12.28
N ALA A 34 15.91 10.16 12.34
CA ALA A 34 17.04 11.02 12.65
C ALA A 34 17.22 12.14 11.60
N GLU A 35 17.12 11.81 10.31
CA GLU A 35 17.25 12.77 9.22
C GLU A 35 16.07 13.77 9.15
N SER A 36 14.89 13.37 9.63
CA SER A 36 13.67 14.18 9.54
C SER A 36 13.35 14.94 10.83
N GLY A 37 14.07 14.71 11.93
CA GLY A 37 13.83 15.34 13.23
C GLY A 37 12.48 14.93 13.85
N VAL A 38 12.04 13.67 13.61
CA VAL A 38 10.79 13.12 14.13
C VAL A 38 11.04 11.85 14.93
N VAL A 39 10.08 11.50 15.77
CA VAL A 39 10.02 10.23 16.50
C VAL A 39 8.78 9.47 16.00
N PRO A 40 8.94 8.24 15.48
CA PRO A 40 7.80 7.36 15.22
C PRO A 40 7.13 6.95 16.53
N LEU A 41 5.79 6.93 16.55
CA LEU A 41 5.02 6.48 17.70
C LEU A 41 4.65 5.00 17.52
N GLY A 42 5.06 4.18 18.48
CA GLY A 42 4.74 2.74 18.50
C GLY A 42 5.34 1.93 17.34
N ASN A 43 4.87 0.69 17.21
CA ASN A 43 5.29 -0.20 16.12
C ASN A 43 4.62 0.20 14.79
N PRO A 44 5.38 0.47 13.71
CA PRO A 44 4.81 0.85 12.42
C PRO A 44 3.80 -0.14 11.84
N THR A 45 3.85 -1.42 12.21
CA THR A 45 2.90 -2.45 11.74
C THR A 45 1.57 -2.44 12.49
N ALA A 46 1.45 -1.67 13.59
CA ALA A 46 0.25 -1.66 14.43
C ALA A 46 -0.98 -1.14 13.69
N VAL A 47 -0.83 -0.13 12.83
CA VAL A 47 -1.94 0.47 12.06
C VAL A 47 -1.74 0.22 10.57
N LEU A 48 -2.70 -0.44 9.94
CA LEU A 48 -2.70 -0.72 8.50
C LEU A 48 -3.56 0.28 7.71
N ARG A 49 -3.19 0.50 6.47
CA ARG A 49 -3.97 1.29 5.51
C ARG A 49 -4.99 0.43 4.75
N GLY A 50 -5.77 -0.34 5.47
CA GLY A 50 -6.74 -1.31 4.95
C GLY A 50 -6.18 -2.74 4.88
N PRO A 51 -7.07 -3.75 4.75
CA PRO A 51 -6.68 -5.15 4.83
C PRO A 51 -5.97 -5.65 3.57
N PHE A 52 -6.23 -5.02 2.41
CA PHE A 52 -5.61 -5.37 1.13
C PHE A 52 -5.72 -4.22 0.11
N ARG A 53 -5.04 -4.43 -1.02
CA ARG A 53 -5.03 -3.49 -2.14
C ARG A 53 -5.80 -4.03 -3.33
N VAL A 54 -6.33 -3.07 -4.12
CA VAL A 54 -7.11 -3.33 -5.32
C VAL A 54 -6.67 -2.42 -6.47
N ILE A 55 -6.85 -2.89 -7.70
CA ILE A 55 -6.96 -2.02 -8.87
C ILE A 55 -8.44 -1.69 -9.06
N VAL A 56 -8.75 -0.40 -9.18
CA VAL A 56 -10.06 0.09 -9.54
C VAL A 56 -9.99 0.65 -10.95
N SER A 57 -10.79 0.15 -11.88
CA SER A 57 -10.61 0.38 -13.32
C SER A 57 -11.92 0.60 -14.07
N ASN A 58 -11.85 1.31 -15.20
CA ASN A 58 -12.99 1.54 -16.09
C ASN A 58 -13.26 0.37 -17.05
N LYS A 59 -12.38 -0.65 -17.03
CA LYS A 59 -12.54 -1.93 -17.74
C LYS A 59 -12.21 -3.10 -16.82
N PRO A 60 -12.77 -4.30 -17.02
CA PRO A 60 -12.44 -5.47 -16.21
C PRO A 60 -10.94 -5.77 -16.25
N ILE A 61 -10.37 -6.12 -15.09
CA ILE A 61 -9.02 -6.68 -14.94
C ILE A 61 -9.20 -8.02 -14.24
N GLU A 62 -8.93 -9.11 -14.94
CA GLU A 62 -9.15 -10.49 -14.47
C GLU A 62 -7.85 -11.29 -14.42
N SER A 63 -6.78 -10.78 -15.04
CA SER A 63 -5.48 -11.43 -15.13
C SER A 63 -4.34 -10.43 -15.25
N LEU A 64 -3.10 -10.92 -15.19
CA LEU A 64 -1.91 -10.11 -15.47
C LEU A 64 -1.92 -9.56 -16.92
N ASP A 65 -2.47 -10.31 -17.87
CA ASP A 65 -2.50 -9.88 -19.29
C ASP A 65 -3.32 -8.59 -19.47
N ASP A 66 -4.36 -8.39 -18.67
CA ASP A 66 -5.20 -7.18 -18.70
C ASP A 66 -4.49 -5.93 -18.18
N VAL A 67 -3.36 -6.11 -17.49
CA VAL A 67 -2.49 -5.01 -17.04
C VAL A 67 -1.64 -4.46 -18.20
N SER A 68 -1.45 -5.24 -19.25
CA SER A 68 -0.65 -4.82 -20.42
C SER A 68 -1.24 -3.55 -21.06
N ALA A 69 -0.40 -2.52 -21.18
CA ALA A 69 -0.77 -1.20 -21.71
C ALA A 69 -1.93 -0.49 -20.95
N LEU A 70 -2.28 -0.96 -19.75
CA LEU A 70 -3.24 -0.29 -18.88
C LEU A 70 -2.67 1.06 -18.42
N LYS A 71 -3.37 2.16 -18.68
CA LYS A 71 -3.03 3.48 -18.14
C LYS A 71 -3.35 3.52 -16.66
N LEU A 72 -2.35 3.12 -15.86
CA LEU A 72 -2.47 2.99 -14.41
C LEU A 72 -1.95 4.23 -13.69
N ARG A 73 -2.81 4.86 -12.90
CA ARG A 73 -2.36 5.92 -12.02
C ARG A 73 -1.55 5.37 -10.85
N MET A 74 -0.37 5.97 -10.63
CA MET A 74 0.47 5.70 -9.48
C MET A 74 0.85 6.99 -8.74
N HIS A 75 1.15 6.88 -7.44
CA HIS A 75 1.78 7.96 -6.68
C HIS A 75 3.28 8.07 -7.04
N PRO A 76 3.95 9.20 -6.75
CA PRO A 76 5.35 9.40 -7.10
C PRO A 76 6.30 8.58 -6.19
N ASN A 77 6.33 7.27 -6.39
CA ASN A 77 7.22 6.32 -5.75
C ASN A 77 7.93 5.51 -6.84
N GLN A 78 9.26 5.63 -6.91
CA GLN A 78 10.05 5.03 -7.99
C GLN A 78 9.93 3.51 -8.02
N LEU A 79 9.93 2.84 -6.87
CA LEU A 79 9.78 1.39 -6.81
C LEU A 79 8.38 0.96 -7.32
N ALA A 80 7.32 1.63 -6.89
CA ALA A 80 5.97 1.31 -7.34
C ALA A 80 5.78 1.58 -8.84
N ILE A 81 6.37 2.66 -9.38
CA ILE A 81 6.37 2.98 -10.80
C ILE A 81 7.11 1.87 -11.59
N ALA A 82 8.32 1.51 -11.16
CA ALA A 82 9.12 0.47 -11.80
C ALA A 82 8.41 -0.89 -11.76
N THR A 83 7.83 -1.28 -10.62
CA THR A 83 7.03 -2.49 -10.44
C THR A 83 5.91 -2.60 -11.48
N TRP A 84 5.02 -1.62 -11.54
CA TRP A 84 3.85 -1.68 -12.42
C TRP A 84 4.24 -1.53 -13.90
N SER A 85 5.32 -0.79 -14.19
CA SER A 85 5.89 -0.75 -15.56
C SER A 85 6.44 -2.10 -15.97
N HIS A 86 7.15 -2.83 -15.08
CA HIS A 86 7.64 -4.18 -15.34
C HIS A 86 6.49 -5.19 -15.53
N LEU A 87 5.39 -5.03 -14.81
CA LEU A 87 4.16 -5.81 -15.00
C LEU A 87 3.43 -5.49 -16.31
N GLY A 88 3.83 -4.46 -17.03
CA GLY A 88 3.33 -4.11 -18.37
C GLY A 88 2.38 -2.90 -18.41
N ALA A 89 2.11 -2.23 -17.30
CA ALA A 89 1.26 -1.05 -17.27
C ALA A 89 1.95 0.19 -17.87
N GLU A 90 1.15 1.06 -18.48
CA GLU A 90 1.54 2.44 -18.77
C GLU A 90 1.29 3.30 -17.51
N VAL A 91 2.35 3.52 -16.72
CA VAL A 91 2.23 4.19 -15.44
C VAL A 91 2.21 5.71 -15.60
N ILE A 92 1.17 6.36 -15.08
CA ILE A 92 0.98 7.81 -15.09
C ILE A 92 0.96 8.32 -13.67
N THR A 93 1.87 9.23 -13.34
CA THR A 93 1.94 9.82 -11.99
C THR A 93 1.06 11.05 -11.89
N LEU A 94 0.09 11.00 -10.96
CA LEU A 94 -0.85 12.08 -10.69
C LEU A 94 -1.05 12.27 -9.18
N PRO A 95 -1.27 13.52 -8.70
CA PRO A 95 -1.71 13.78 -7.34
C PRO A 95 -3.00 13.02 -6.98
N TRP A 96 -3.13 12.62 -5.71
CA TRP A 96 -4.32 11.87 -5.27
C TRP A 96 -5.64 12.61 -5.51
N THR A 97 -5.64 13.92 -5.34
CA THR A 97 -6.80 14.79 -5.53
C THR A 97 -7.29 14.89 -6.96
N GLU A 98 -6.47 14.49 -7.94
CA GLU A 98 -6.81 14.54 -9.37
C GLU A 98 -7.31 13.19 -9.92
N VAL A 99 -7.24 12.12 -9.13
CA VAL A 99 -7.49 10.75 -9.60
C VAL A 99 -8.92 10.59 -10.12
N TYR A 100 -9.94 10.99 -9.34
CA TYR A 100 -11.35 10.85 -9.74
C TYR A 100 -11.62 11.48 -11.12
N GLN A 101 -11.20 12.73 -11.30
CA GLN A 101 -11.41 13.46 -12.57
C GLN A 101 -10.58 12.87 -13.70
N SER A 102 -9.39 12.36 -13.42
CA SER A 102 -8.52 11.77 -14.44
C SER A 102 -9.07 10.44 -14.96
N VAL A 103 -9.65 9.61 -14.10
CA VAL A 103 -10.37 8.40 -14.50
C VAL A 103 -11.65 8.76 -15.27
N GLN A 104 -12.44 9.71 -14.76
CA GLN A 104 -13.67 10.16 -15.42
C GLN A 104 -13.42 10.68 -16.84
N LYS A 105 -12.27 11.30 -17.09
CA LYS A 105 -11.88 11.84 -18.41
C LYS A 105 -11.04 10.88 -19.26
N ASP A 106 -10.87 9.63 -18.81
CA ASP A 106 -10.03 8.61 -19.46
C ASP A 106 -8.56 9.02 -19.68
N ILE A 107 -8.04 9.96 -18.86
CA ILE A 107 -6.62 10.29 -18.83
C ILE A 107 -5.83 9.09 -18.28
N VAL A 108 -6.37 8.45 -17.23
CA VAL A 108 -5.98 7.15 -16.72
C VAL A 108 -7.19 6.22 -16.71
N GLN A 109 -6.94 4.92 -16.83
CA GLN A 109 -7.97 3.89 -16.89
C GLN A 109 -8.19 3.18 -15.56
N ALA A 110 -7.17 3.26 -14.70
CA ALA A 110 -7.16 2.56 -13.43
C ALA A 110 -6.36 3.31 -12.36
N VAL A 111 -6.65 2.98 -11.11
CA VAL A 111 -5.93 3.44 -9.92
C VAL A 111 -5.64 2.26 -9.00
N ASN A 112 -4.41 2.19 -8.48
CA ASN A 112 -4.05 1.27 -7.41
C ASN A 112 -4.38 1.94 -6.06
N SER A 113 -5.24 1.30 -5.27
CA SER A 113 -5.78 1.86 -4.01
C SER A 113 -5.89 0.81 -2.91
N PRO A 114 -5.76 1.18 -1.63
CA PRO A 114 -6.34 0.39 -0.55
C PRO A 114 -7.85 0.28 -0.72
N ILE A 115 -8.44 -0.89 -0.46
CA ILE A 115 -9.89 -1.10 -0.58
C ILE A 115 -10.70 -0.09 0.26
N ALA A 116 -10.24 0.23 1.46
CA ALA A 116 -10.88 1.16 2.38
C ALA A 116 -11.06 2.59 1.82
N LEU A 117 -10.35 2.95 0.74
CA LEU A 117 -10.45 4.28 0.14
C LEU A 117 -11.29 4.31 -1.14
N VAL A 118 -11.71 3.18 -1.69
CA VAL A 118 -12.39 3.13 -2.98
C VAL A 118 -13.73 3.82 -2.92
N GLU A 119 -14.57 3.44 -1.97
CA GLU A 119 -15.92 4.02 -1.79
C GLU A 119 -15.86 5.46 -1.26
N SER A 120 -15.04 5.72 -0.24
CA SER A 120 -14.91 7.05 0.37
C SER A 120 -14.40 8.12 -0.62
N MET A 121 -13.59 7.71 -1.59
CA MET A 121 -13.10 8.56 -2.69
C MET A 121 -14.00 8.50 -3.94
N ARG A 122 -15.09 7.73 -3.89
CA ARG A 122 -16.07 7.55 -4.95
C ARG A 122 -15.46 7.02 -6.25
N PHE A 123 -14.35 6.29 -6.18
CA PHE A 123 -13.69 5.76 -7.37
C PHE A 123 -14.54 4.75 -8.12
N ASN A 124 -15.35 3.95 -7.40
CA ASN A 124 -16.31 3.01 -7.97
C ASN A 124 -17.37 3.65 -8.89
N GLU A 125 -17.61 4.96 -8.80
CA GLU A 125 -18.56 5.66 -9.67
C GLU A 125 -17.99 5.90 -11.08
N VAL A 126 -16.66 6.05 -11.22
CA VAL A 126 -15.98 6.33 -12.48
C VAL A 126 -15.15 5.14 -12.98
N ALA A 127 -14.95 4.15 -12.12
CA ALA A 127 -14.19 2.92 -12.37
C ALA A 127 -14.89 1.76 -11.64
N PRO A 128 -15.93 1.14 -12.22
CA PRO A 128 -16.79 0.20 -11.52
C PRO A 128 -16.20 -1.21 -11.37
N HIS A 129 -15.01 -1.48 -11.91
CA HIS A 129 -14.37 -2.79 -11.81
C HIS A 129 -13.29 -2.76 -10.74
N ILE A 130 -13.46 -3.58 -9.70
CA ILE A 130 -12.58 -3.67 -8.54
C ILE A 130 -11.90 -5.02 -8.57
N SER A 131 -10.58 -5.05 -8.74
CA SER A 131 -9.79 -6.28 -8.82
C SER A 131 -8.79 -6.34 -7.67
N ARG A 132 -8.98 -7.31 -6.76
CA ARG A 132 -8.09 -7.55 -5.63
C ARG A 132 -6.84 -8.27 -6.11
N HIS A 133 -5.65 -7.70 -5.81
CA HIS A 133 -4.36 -8.24 -6.23
C HIS A 133 -3.37 -8.48 -5.09
N ASN A 134 -3.69 -8.06 -3.86
CA ASN A 134 -2.86 -8.30 -2.67
C ASN A 134 -1.38 -7.92 -2.83
N GLU A 135 -1.09 -6.82 -3.51
CA GLU A 135 0.27 -6.42 -3.90
C GLU A 135 1.25 -6.35 -2.71
N TYR A 136 0.83 -5.71 -1.64
CA TYR A 136 1.59 -5.56 -0.39
C TYR A 136 0.70 -5.06 0.76
N TRP A 137 1.18 -5.19 1.98
CA TRP A 137 0.62 -4.50 3.14
C TRP A 137 1.27 -3.14 3.31
N GLN A 138 0.50 -2.16 3.76
CA GLN A 138 0.97 -0.79 3.97
C GLN A 138 0.59 -0.32 5.37
N SER A 139 1.60 0.07 6.14
CA SER A 139 1.40 0.70 7.45
C SER A 139 1.07 2.19 7.33
N ILE A 140 0.43 2.70 8.38
CA ILE A 140 0.29 4.13 8.65
C ILE A 140 1.14 4.42 9.89
N GLY A 141 2.24 5.17 9.72
CA GLY A 141 3.06 5.63 10.83
C GLY A 141 2.55 6.97 11.37
N PHE A 142 2.39 7.06 12.68
CA PHE A 142 2.23 8.34 13.35
C PHE A 142 3.59 8.82 13.82
N MET A 143 3.86 10.11 13.67
CA MET A 143 5.15 10.70 13.99
C MET A 143 4.94 11.99 14.75
N MET A 144 5.85 12.28 15.69
CA MET A 144 5.88 13.52 16.44
C MET A 144 7.23 14.22 16.24
N ASN A 145 7.26 15.54 16.27
CA ASN A 145 8.52 16.29 16.28
C ASN A 145 9.39 15.83 17.47
N ALA A 146 10.69 15.58 17.24
CA ALA A 146 11.58 14.99 18.23
C ALA A 146 11.74 15.85 19.49
N ASP A 147 11.87 17.19 19.36
CA ASP A 147 12.00 18.09 20.50
C ASP A 147 10.71 18.15 21.30
N ALA A 148 9.55 18.18 20.61
CA ALA A 148 8.25 18.16 21.27
C ALA A 148 8.00 16.83 22.02
N TYR A 149 8.42 15.70 21.44
CA TYR A 149 8.35 14.40 22.11
C TYR A 149 9.28 14.34 23.32
N ALA A 150 10.51 14.85 23.19
CA ALA A 150 11.47 14.90 24.29
C ALA A 150 11.00 15.75 25.48
N ALA A 151 10.20 16.79 25.23
CA ALA A 151 9.62 17.66 26.25
C ALA A 151 8.46 17.04 27.03
N LEU A 152 7.90 15.91 26.57
CA LEU A 152 6.87 15.18 27.31
C LEU A 152 7.45 14.46 28.51
N ASP A 153 6.66 14.36 29.58
CA ASP A 153 6.97 13.46 30.69
C ASP A 153 6.81 11.98 30.29
N GLU A 154 7.32 11.08 31.11
CA GLU A 154 7.32 9.63 30.80
C GLU A 154 5.89 9.04 30.77
N ASP A 155 4.98 9.57 31.58
CA ASP A 155 3.57 9.12 31.60
C ASP A 155 2.87 9.51 30.30
N ALA A 156 3.11 10.71 29.79
CA ALA A 156 2.56 11.16 28.50
C ALA A 156 3.13 10.36 27.33
N LYS A 157 4.45 10.07 27.32
CA LYS A 157 5.09 9.21 26.31
C LYS A 157 4.48 7.81 26.33
N ALA A 158 4.38 7.19 27.50
CA ALA A 158 3.79 5.86 27.66
C ALA A 158 2.30 5.86 27.23
N GLY A 159 1.55 6.91 27.57
CA GLY A 159 0.16 7.08 27.16
C GLY A 159 -0.02 7.15 25.65
N LEU A 160 0.84 7.90 24.94
CA LEU A 160 0.83 8.00 23.48
C LEU A 160 1.11 6.66 22.81
N MET A 161 2.14 5.93 23.27
CA MET A 161 2.48 4.62 22.72
C MET A 161 1.35 3.62 22.91
N LYS A 162 0.79 3.56 24.12
CA LYS A 162 -0.35 2.70 24.44
C LYS A 162 -1.58 3.04 23.59
N ALA A 163 -1.93 4.31 23.45
CA ALA A 163 -3.07 4.74 22.63
C ALA A 163 -2.89 4.36 21.16
N TYR A 164 -1.67 4.47 20.61
CA TYR A 164 -1.37 4.05 19.26
C TYR A 164 -1.53 2.53 19.07
N GLU A 165 -1.02 1.72 19.98
CA GLU A 165 -1.13 0.27 19.95
C GLU A 165 -2.58 -0.21 20.07
N GLU A 166 -3.35 0.37 21.01
CA GLU A 166 -4.77 0.05 21.19
C GLU A 166 -5.60 0.44 19.98
N ALA A 167 -5.36 1.63 19.40
CA ALA A 167 -6.01 2.06 18.16
C ALA A 167 -5.66 1.15 16.98
N GLY A 168 -4.41 0.70 16.89
CA GLY A 168 -3.97 -0.25 15.88
C GLY A 168 -4.64 -1.62 16.02
N ALA A 169 -4.72 -2.15 17.23
CA ALA A 169 -5.42 -3.40 17.51
C ALA A 169 -6.90 -3.33 17.13
N PHE A 170 -7.59 -2.28 17.55
CA PHE A 170 -8.99 -2.03 17.18
C PHE A 170 -9.17 -1.88 15.66
N SER A 171 -8.30 -1.11 15.02
CA SER A 171 -8.35 -0.94 13.55
C SER A 171 -8.23 -2.27 12.81
N ARG A 172 -7.30 -3.14 13.23
CA ARG A 172 -7.15 -4.48 12.63
C ARG A 172 -8.35 -5.39 12.86
N GLU A 173 -8.97 -5.31 14.03
CA GLU A 173 -10.16 -6.08 14.36
C GLU A 173 -11.33 -5.75 13.42
N ILE A 174 -11.57 -4.46 13.13
CA ILE A 174 -12.75 -4.03 12.37
C ILE A 174 -12.51 -3.92 10.86
N MET A 175 -11.25 -3.79 10.40
CA MET A 175 -10.98 -3.42 9.00
C MET A 175 -11.48 -4.45 7.99
N GLY A 176 -11.48 -5.74 8.34
CA GLY A 176 -12.00 -6.80 7.47
C GLY A 176 -13.50 -6.62 7.24
N GLN A 177 -14.26 -6.51 8.32
CA GLN A 177 -15.71 -6.29 8.25
C GLN A 177 -16.07 -5.00 7.48
N VAL A 178 -15.38 -3.90 7.77
CA VAL A 178 -15.60 -2.62 7.07
C VAL A 178 -15.30 -2.75 5.57
N ALA A 179 -14.27 -3.50 5.20
CA ALA A 179 -13.97 -3.74 3.79
C ALA A 179 -15.07 -4.57 3.11
N ASP A 180 -15.56 -5.62 3.76
CA ASP A 180 -16.64 -6.47 3.23
C ASP A 180 -17.94 -5.68 3.07
N GLU A 181 -18.32 -4.88 4.07
CA GLU A 181 -19.48 -3.99 4.01
C GLU A 181 -19.37 -2.98 2.85
N SER A 182 -18.21 -2.37 2.66
CA SER A 182 -17.94 -1.43 1.57
C SER A 182 -18.01 -2.11 0.19
N ILE A 183 -17.46 -3.33 0.06
CA ILE A 183 -17.56 -4.11 -1.18
C ILE A 183 -19.01 -4.41 -1.52
N GLU A 184 -19.82 -4.88 -0.57
CA GLU A 184 -21.22 -5.17 -0.80
C GLU A 184 -22.02 -3.90 -1.16
N SER A 185 -21.73 -2.76 -0.51
CA SER A 185 -22.31 -1.46 -0.85
C SER A 185 -21.98 -1.06 -2.29
N MET A 186 -20.71 -1.17 -2.70
CA MET A 186 -20.29 -0.83 -4.07
C MET A 186 -20.90 -1.78 -5.11
N LYS A 187 -21.00 -3.09 -4.81
CA LYS A 187 -21.68 -4.07 -5.67
C LYS A 187 -23.16 -3.76 -5.84
N ALA A 188 -23.84 -3.36 -4.75
CA ALA A 188 -25.23 -2.91 -4.84
C ALA A 188 -25.40 -1.67 -5.71
N GLY A 189 -24.38 -0.82 -5.79
CA GLY A 189 -24.26 0.34 -6.69
C GLY A 189 -23.87 0.01 -8.13
N GLY A 190 -23.66 -1.29 -8.47
CA GLY A 190 -23.33 -1.74 -9.82
C GLY A 190 -21.84 -2.01 -10.08
N ALA A 191 -20.98 -1.91 -9.07
CA ALA A 191 -19.58 -2.29 -9.22
C ALA A 191 -19.42 -3.82 -9.28
N THR A 192 -18.33 -4.27 -9.95
CA THR A 192 -17.89 -5.68 -9.93
C THR A 192 -16.71 -5.84 -8.99
N TYR A 193 -16.59 -7.02 -8.37
CA TYR A 193 -15.45 -7.36 -7.54
C TYR A 193 -14.89 -8.72 -7.94
N THR A 194 -13.59 -8.78 -8.21
CA THR A 194 -12.85 -9.98 -8.63
C THR A 194 -11.60 -10.14 -7.78
N GLU A 195 -11.27 -11.36 -7.39
CA GLU A 195 -9.98 -11.69 -6.80
C GLU A 195 -9.08 -12.28 -7.89
N LEU A 196 -7.90 -11.66 -8.09
CA LEU A 196 -6.96 -12.09 -9.11
C LEU A 196 -6.14 -13.30 -8.64
N ASP A 197 -5.83 -14.21 -9.56
CA ASP A 197 -4.72 -15.13 -9.37
C ASP A 197 -3.41 -14.32 -9.35
N THR A 198 -2.76 -14.26 -8.20
CA THR A 198 -1.51 -13.51 -8.01
C THR A 198 -0.27 -14.29 -8.44
N GLY A 199 -0.37 -15.58 -8.73
CA GLY A 199 0.76 -16.42 -9.14
C GLY A 199 1.56 -15.82 -10.30
N PRO A 200 0.94 -15.44 -11.43
CA PRO A 200 1.64 -14.80 -12.55
C PRO A 200 2.34 -13.48 -12.18
N PHE A 201 1.76 -12.69 -11.28
CA PHE A 201 2.37 -11.46 -10.77
C PHE A 201 3.62 -11.76 -9.95
N VAL A 202 3.55 -12.74 -9.04
CA VAL A 202 4.68 -13.18 -8.21
C VAL A 202 5.84 -13.65 -9.09
N GLU A 203 5.59 -14.51 -10.09
CA GLU A 203 6.63 -15.01 -10.98
C GLU A 203 7.29 -13.85 -11.77
N LYS A 204 6.50 -12.94 -12.30
CA LYS A 204 7.02 -11.77 -13.01
C LYS A 204 7.86 -10.87 -12.10
N MET A 205 7.46 -10.72 -10.83
CA MET A 205 8.21 -9.91 -9.86
C MET A 205 9.48 -10.59 -9.38
N LYS A 206 9.56 -11.92 -9.35
CA LYS A 206 10.84 -12.63 -9.12
C LYS A 206 11.90 -12.29 -10.18
N GLU A 207 11.48 -12.19 -11.44
CA GLU A 207 12.37 -11.73 -12.53
C GLU A 207 12.86 -10.30 -12.23
N PHE A 208 11.94 -9.38 -11.93
CA PHE A 208 12.25 -7.99 -11.61
C PHE A 208 13.26 -7.84 -10.48
N TYR A 209 13.02 -8.50 -9.34
CA TYR A 209 13.94 -8.42 -8.20
C TYR A 209 15.29 -9.09 -8.47
N SER A 210 15.32 -10.14 -9.29
CA SER A 210 16.56 -10.77 -9.72
C SER A 210 17.40 -9.83 -10.61
N GLU A 211 16.77 -9.09 -11.51
CA GLU A 211 17.41 -8.08 -12.35
C GLU A 211 17.95 -6.92 -11.49
N MET A 212 17.17 -6.43 -10.55
CA MET A 212 17.61 -5.38 -9.60
C MET A 212 18.78 -5.85 -8.72
N ALA A 213 18.76 -7.11 -8.27
CA ALA A 213 19.88 -7.69 -7.51
C ALA A 213 21.16 -7.73 -8.35
N ALA A 214 21.07 -8.19 -9.61
CA ALA A 214 22.20 -8.24 -10.54
C ALA A 214 22.76 -6.84 -10.87
N ALA A 215 21.88 -5.82 -10.88
CA ALA A 215 22.26 -4.42 -11.09
C ALA A 215 22.79 -3.74 -9.81
N GLY A 216 22.72 -4.38 -8.63
CA GLY A 216 23.12 -3.78 -7.35
C GLY A 216 22.15 -2.68 -6.86
N GLU A 217 20.90 -2.74 -7.29
CA GLU A 217 19.87 -1.73 -6.97
C GLU A 217 19.01 -2.10 -5.75
N LEU A 218 19.17 -3.31 -5.21
CA LEU A 218 18.52 -3.70 -3.95
C LEU A 218 19.25 -3.09 -2.75
N PRO A 219 18.53 -2.77 -1.66
CA PRO A 219 19.17 -2.41 -0.41
C PRO A 219 20.10 -3.51 0.08
N GLU A 220 21.23 -3.12 0.65
CA GLU A 220 22.16 -4.07 1.28
C GLU A 220 21.44 -4.89 2.36
N GLY A 221 21.57 -6.22 2.29
CA GLY A 221 20.94 -7.16 3.23
C GLY A 221 19.45 -7.44 2.96
N PHE A 222 18.91 -7.02 1.80
CA PHE A 222 17.50 -7.28 1.45
C PHE A 222 17.27 -8.73 0.96
N LEU A 223 18.28 -9.38 0.38
CA LEU A 223 18.28 -10.80 -0.05
C LEU A 223 19.12 -11.64 0.90
#